data_60779aac7a8f77c2331b59b137564600
#
_entry.id   60779aac7a8f77c2331b59b137564600
#
_cell.length_a   1.000
_cell.length_b   1.000
_cell.length_c   1.000
_cell.angle_alpha   90.00
_cell.angle_beta   90.00
_cell.angle_gamma   90.00
#
_symmetry.space_group_name_H-M   'P 1'
#
loop_
_entity.id
_entity.type
_entity.pdbx_description
1 polymer ?
#
loop_
_entity_poly.entity_id
_entity_poly.type
_entity_poly.pdbx_seq_one_letter_code
_entity_poly.pdbx_strand_id
1 'polypeptide(L)'
;IMTTCFIPCGAKMPIIGLIAGALFGGSGLVAASAYFIGVAAIVISGIILKKTKMFAGDPAPFVMELPAYHIPSVGNVLRATWERGWSFIKRAGTVILASSIILWFLQGFGWENGAFGLVEDMNNSVLAAIGSAVAFIFAPLGFGNWRATVAVVTGLIAKENVVATFGVLYNFAGELSENGDEIWALVAQDYTAISAYSFMIFNLLCAPCFAAMGAIKREMNNARWTLGAIGYM
;
A
#
# COMPACT_ATOMS: atom_id res chain seq x y z
N ILE A 1 -2.92 14.84 8.59
CA ILE A 1 -3.15 14.16 7.30
C ILE A 1 -1.84 13.57 6.76
N MET A 2 -0.72 14.29 6.76
CA MET A 2 0.58 13.85 6.21
C MET A 2 1.17 12.59 6.86
N THR A 3 0.79 12.25 8.08
CA THR A 3 1.35 11.10 8.84
C THR A 3 0.35 9.99 9.09
N THR A 4 -0.91 10.19 8.72
CA THR A 4 -2.00 9.23 9.03
C THR A 4 -1.80 7.88 8.38
N CYS A 5 -1.11 7.83 7.22
CA CYS A 5 -0.90 6.61 6.45
C CYS A 5 0.19 5.69 7.01
N PHE A 6 0.95 6.12 8.02
CA PHE A 6 1.98 5.29 8.66
C PHE A 6 1.40 4.23 9.59
N ILE A 7 0.16 4.39 10.06
CA ILE A 7 -0.52 3.33 10.80
C ILE A 7 -0.96 2.22 9.81
N PRO A 8 -0.76 0.94 10.15
CA PRO A 8 -1.27 -0.15 9.34
C PRO A 8 -2.79 -0.05 9.18
N CYS A 9 -3.26 -0.07 7.94
CA CYS A 9 -4.67 -0.23 7.63
C CYS A 9 -4.97 -1.72 7.35
N GLY A 10 -6.24 -2.09 7.26
CA GLY A 10 -6.65 -3.46 6.94
C GLY A 10 -5.99 -4.01 5.66
N ALA A 11 -5.81 -3.18 4.64
CA ALA A 11 -5.16 -3.54 3.39
C ALA A 11 -3.65 -3.84 3.51
N LYS A 12 -2.99 -3.40 4.58
CA LYS A 12 -1.57 -3.69 4.85
C LYS A 12 -1.38 -4.95 5.69
N MET A 13 -2.44 -5.46 6.33
CA MET A 13 -2.37 -6.65 7.18
C MET A 13 -1.93 -7.90 6.43
N PRO A 14 -2.41 -8.18 5.21
CA PRO A 14 -1.96 -9.32 4.42
C PRO A 14 -0.45 -9.31 4.16
N ILE A 15 0.15 -8.14 3.89
CA ILE A 15 1.59 -8.00 3.67
C ILE A 15 2.38 -8.33 4.95
N ILE A 16 1.89 -7.85 6.10
CA ILE A 16 2.49 -8.15 7.40
C ILE A 16 2.38 -9.65 7.69
N GLY A 17 1.21 -10.25 7.42
CA GLY A 17 0.97 -11.68 7.56
C GLY A 17 1.88 -12.52 6.67
N LEU A 18 2.00 -12.17 5.39
CA LEU A 18 2.88 -12.84 4.43
C LEU A 18 4.34 -12.85 4.92
N ILE A 19 4.88 -11.71 5.29
CA ILE A 19 6.29 -11.60 5.71
C ILE A 19 6.53 -12.26 7.07
N ALA A 20 5.64 -12.03 8.04
CA ALA A 20 5.75 -12.66 9.35
C ALA A 20 5.63 -14.18 9.26
N GLY A 21 4.77 -14.69 8.38
CA GLY A 21 4.61 -16.12 8.12
C GLY A 21 5.81 -16.73 7.40
N ALA A 22 6.18 -16.18 6.26
CA ALA A 22 7.19 -16.74 5.38
C ALA A 22 8.59 -16.84 6.01
N LEU A 23 9.02 -15.83 6.76
CA LEU A 23 10.39 -15.74 7.25
C LEU A 23 10.54 -15.78 8.77
N PHE A 24 9.46 -15.52 9.50
CA PHE A 24 9.49 -15.43 10.97
C PHE A 24 8.57 -16.46 11.66
N GLY A 25 8.15 -17.51 10.93
CA GLY A 25 7.34 -18.60 11.45
C GLY A 25 6.00 -18.17 12.06
N GLY A 26 5.38 -17.12 11.52
CA GLY A 26 4.11 -16.59 12.03
C GLY A 26 4.22 -15.80 13.34
N SER A 27 5.41 -15.27 13.66
CA SER A 27 5.65 -14.56 14.92
C SER A 27 4.76 -13.31 15.06
N GLY A 28 3.87 -13.34 16.04
CA GLY A 28 3.05 -12.19 16.41
C GLY A 28 3.85 -10.97 16.86
N LEU A 29 5.07 -11.15 17.37
CA LEU A 29 5.95 -10.05 17.75
C LEU A 29 6.41 -9.23 16.53
N VAL A 30 6.66 -9.90 15.41
CA VAL A 30 7.03 -9.23 14.15
C VAL A 30 5.85 -8.40 13.64
N ALA A 31 4.64 -8.94 13.66
CA ALA A 31 3.43 -8.21 13.30
C ALA A 31 3.19 -7.01 14.23
N ALA A 32 3.33 -7.21 15.55
CA ALA A 32 3.18 -6.13 16.53
C ALA A 32 4.24 -5.03 16.33
N SER A 33 5.50 -5.40 15.99
CA SER A 33 6.57 -4.44 15.75
C SER A 33 6.24 -3.45 14.63
N ALA A 34 5.51 -3.89 13.58
CA ALA A 34 5.08 -3.03 12.50
C ALA A 34 4.17 -1.88 13.00
N TYR A 35 3.28 -2.15 13.95
CA TYR A 35 2.44 -1.11 14.56
C TYR A 35 3.27 -0.12 15.38
N PHE A 36 4.18 -0.62 16.20
CA PHE A 36 5.05 0.26 17.00
C PHE A 36 5.93 1.14 16.14
N ILE A 37 6.47 0.60 15.03
CA ILE A 37 7.25 1.39 14.07
C ILE A 37 6.37 2.43 13.39
N GLY A 38 5.14 2.09 12.99
CA GLY A 38 4.18 3.04 12.42
C GLY A 38 3.89 4.21 13.38
N VAL A 39 3.61 3.91 14.66
CA VAL A 39 3.39 4.92 15.69
C VAL A 39 4.64 5.76 15.92
N ALA A 40 5.81 5.14 16.03
CA ALA A 40 7.08 5.86 16.20
C ALA A 40 7.36 6.79 15.00
N ALA A 41 7.10 6.33 13.78
CA ALA A 41 7.23 7.13 12.56
C ALA A 41 6.31 8.35 12.58
N ILE A 42 5.06 8.23 13.07
CA ILE A 42 4.13 9.36 13.22
C ILE A 42 4.67 10.37 14.23
N VAL A 43 5.14 9.92 15.38
CA VAL A 43 5.65 10.79 16.43
C VAL A 43 6.90 11.54 15.93
N ILE A 44 7.87 10.83 15.37
CA ILE A 44 9.10 11.41 14.82
C ILE A 44 8.78 12.39 13.70
N SER A 45 7.94 12.01 12.74
CA SER A 45 7.50 12.89 11.65
C SER A 45 6.77 14.12 12.17
N GLY A 46 5.90 13.97 13.16
CA GLY A 46 5.20 15.09 13.79
C GLY A 46 6.15 16.10 14.46
N ILE A 47 7.17 15.60 15.16
CA ILE A 47 8.21 16.43 15.78
C ILE A 47 9.03 17.16 14.70
N ILE A 48 9.44 16.47 13.64
CA ILE A 48 10.21 17.04 12.53
C ILE A 48 9.39 18.13 11.83
N LEU A 49 8.15 17.80 11.45
CA LEU A 49 7.26 18.74 10.76
C LEU A 49 7.00 20.00 11.61
N LYS A 50 6.75 19.86 12.92
CA LYS A 50 6.53 21.00 13.81
C LYS A 50 7.73 21.94 13.89
N LYS A 51 8.97 21.44 13.72
CA LYS A 51 10.20 22.25 13.71
C LYS A 51 10.41 23.01 12.40
N THR A 52 9.70 22.65 11.32
CA THR A 52 9.82 23.38 10.05
C THR A 52 9.00 24.66 10.10
N LYS A 53 9.55 25.76 9.54
CA LYS A 53 8.87 27.06 9.50
C LYS A 53 7.47 27.03 8.86
N MET A 54 7.23 26.04 7.99
CA MET A 54 5.97 25.88 7.27
C MET A 54 4.83 25.37 8.18
N PHE A 55 5.17 24.63 9.24
CA PHE A 55 4.21 24.05 10.20
C PHE A 55 4.40 24.59 11.64
N ALA A 56 5.32 25.53 11.83
CA ALA A 56 5.52 26.22 13.09
C ALA A 56 4.39 27.25 13.27
N GLY A 57 3.32 26.85 13.91
CA GLY A 57 2.21 27.71 14.31
C GLY A 57 1.78 27.39 15.73
N ASP A 58 1.10 28.32 16.37
CA ASP A 58 0.47 28.07 17.66
C ASP A 58 -0.65 27.03 17.46
N PRO A 59 -0.81 26.06 18.38
CA PRO A 59 -1.90 25.14 18.31
C PRO A 59 -3.21 25.92 18.37
N ALA A 60 -4.12 25.65 17.43
CA ALA A 60 -5.44 26.23 17.45
C ALA A 60 -6.09 25.94 18.83
N PRO A 61 -6.69 26.94 19.49
CA PRO A 61 -7.36 26.71 20.77
C PRO A 61 -8.42 25.64 20.57
N PHE A 62 -8.28 24.54 21.32
CA PHE A 62 -9.23 23.44 21.27
C PHE A 62 -10.46 23.83 22.09
N VAL A 63 -11.38 24.57 21.47
CA VAL A 63 -12.69 24.86 22.05
C VAL A 63 -13.64 23.78 21.55
N MET A 64 -13.94 22.80 22.37
CA MET A 64 -14.94 21.79 22.10
C MET A 64 -16.23 22.21 22.82
N GLU A 65 -17.09 22.92 22.13
CA GLU A 65 -18.48 22.98 22.54
C GLU A 65 -19.08 21.60 22.23
N LEU A 66 -19.42 20.87 23.30
CA LEU A 66 -20.10 19.59 23.17
C LEU A 66 -21.53 19.89 22.69
N PRO A 67 -21.89 19.56 21.43
CA PRO A 67 -23.26 19.70 21.00
C PRO A 67 -24.16 18.78 21.82
N ALA A 68 -25.39 19.21 22.06
CA ALA A 68 -26.37 18.39 22.76
C ALA A 68 -26.52 17.03 22.05
N TYR A 69 -26.46 15.96 22.82
CA TYR A 69 -26.61 14.61 22.30
C TYR A 69 -28.07 14.42 21.82
N HIS A 70 -28.24 14.20 20.53
CA HIS A 70 -29.51 13.80 19.94
C HIS A 70 -29.40 12.36 19.46
N ILE A 71 -30.44 11.57 19.71
CA ILE A 71 -30.55 10.23 19.16
C ILE A 71 -30.65 10.36 17.63
N PRO A 72 -29.72 9.78 16.87
CA PRO A 72 -29.73 9.90 15.42
C PRO A 72 -30.99 9.23 14.84
N SER A 73 -31.68 9.90 13.92
CA SER A 73 -32.80 9.29 13.23
C SER A 73 -32.32 8.20 12.27
N VAL A 74 -32.96 7.05 12.30
CA VAL A 74 -32.59 5.88 11.48
C VAL A 74 -32.56 6.25 9.99
N GLY A 75 -33.51 7.04 9.51
CA GLY A 75 -33.54 7.47 8.11
C GLY A 75 -32.31 8.29 7.70
N ASN A 76 -31.88 9.22 8.53
CA ASN A 76 -30.69 10.02 8.24
C ASN A 76 -29.41 9.19 8.28
N VAL A 77 -29.31 8.25 9.21
CA VAL A 77 -28.17 7.32 9.29
C VAL A 77 -28.09 6.45 8.04
N LEU A 78 -29.20 5.81 7.66
CA LEU A 78 -29.25 4.95 6.48
C LEU A 78 -28.91 5.71 5.20
N ARG A 79 -29.49 6.92 5.04
CA ARG A 79 -29.21 7.76 3.87
C ARG A 79 -27.75 8.18 3.82
N ALA A 80 -27.17 8.66 4.92
CA ALA A 80 -25.78 9.08 4.99
C ALA A 80 -24.82 7.89 4.76
N THR A 81 -25.15 6.73 5.28
CA THR A 81 -24.38 5.49 5.05
C THR A 81 -24.41 5.08 3.58
N TRP A 82 -25.62 5.11 2.96
CA TRP A 82 -25.78 4.78 1.55
C TRP A 82 -25.01 5.75 0.64
N GLU A 83 -25.13 7.05 0.85
CA GLU A 83 -24.45 8.07 0.05
C GLU A 83 -22.92 7.94 0.15
N ARG A 84 -22.40 7.69 1.37
CA ARG A 84 -20.97 7.48 1.59
C ARG A 84 -20.49 6.15 1.00
N GLY A 85 -21.22 5.07 1.23
CA GLY A 85 -20.92 3.73 0.70
C GLY A 85 -20.93 3.72 -0.83
N TRP A 86 -21.96 4.29 -1.44
CA TRP A 86 -22.07 4.38 -2.90
C TRP A 86 -20.95 5.22 -3.53
N SER A 87 -20.63 6.36 -2.90
CA SER A 87 -19.53 7.21 -3.35
C SER A 87 -18.18 6.49 -3.24
N PHE A 88 -17.98 5.68 -2.21
CA PHE A 88 -16.77 4.86 -2.04
C PHE A 88 -16.70 3.76 -3.12
N ILE A 89 -17.76 2.98 -3.29
CA ILE A 89 -17.83 1.90 -4.29
C ILE A 89 -17.56 2.44 -5.70
N LYS A 90 -18.21 3.56 -6.07
CA LYS A 90 -18.01 4.15 -7.38
C LYS A 90 -16.58 4.60 -7.64
N ARG A 91 -15.91 5.18 -6.65
CA ARG A 91 -14.52 5.66 -6.80
C ARG A 91 -13.49 4.54 -6.69
N ALA A 92 -13.58 3.74 -5.65
CA ALA A 92 -12.66 2.62 -5.47
C ALA A 92 -12.82 1.60 -6.60
N GLY A 93 -14.05 1.25 -6.96
CA GLY A 93 -14.32 0.30 -8.04
C GLY A 93 -13.78 0.75 -9.39
N THR A 94 -13.94 2.02 -9.76
CA THR A 94 -13.40 2.52 -11.05
C THR A 94 -11.88 2.53 -11.07
N VAL A 95 -11.22 2.95 -10.00
CA VAL A 95 -9.76 2.97 -9.91
C VAL A 95 -9.21 1.55 -9.91
N ILE A 96 -9.79 0.65 -9.11
CA ILE A 96 -9.36 -0.76 -9.05
C ILE A 96 -9.55 -1.44 -10.41
N LEU A 97 -10.72 -1.27 -11.05
CA LEU A 97 -11.00 -1.86 -12.36
C LEU A 97 -10.01 -1.36 -13.42
N ALA A 98 -9.82 -0.05 -13.53
CA ALA A 98 -8.89 0.54 -14.49
C ALA A 98 -7.45 0.04 -14.25
N SER A 99 -7.02 0.00 -13.00
CA SER A 99 -5.69 -0.48 -12.62
C SER A 99 -5.51 -1.96 -12.95
N SER A 100 -6.54 -2.79 -12.67
CA SER A 100 -6.49 -4.23 -12.96
C SER A 100 -6.38 -4.50 -14.46
N ILE A 101 -7.10 -3.72 -15.30
CA ILE A 101 -6.99 -3.82 -16.76
C ILE A 101 -5.58 -3.45 -17.23
N ILE A 102 -5.01 -2.35 -16.71
CA ILE A 102 -3.65 -1.93 -17.05
C ILE A 102 -2.63 -2.98 -16.63
N LEU A 103 -2.73 -3.50 -15.41
CA LEU A 103 -1.83 -4.54 -14.93
C LEU A 103 -1.95 -5.82 -15.75
N TRP A 104 -3.18 -6.26 -16.05
CA TRP A 104 -3.39 -7.42 -16.89
C TRP A 104 -2.71 -7.26 -18.27
N PHE A 105 -2.85 -6.09 -18.89
CA PHE A 105 -2.18 -5.79 -20.14
C PHE A 105 -0.65 -5.82 -19.99
N LEU A 106 -0.09 -5.16 -18.96
CA LEU A 106 1.35 -5.10 -18.72
C LEU A 106 1.96 -6.48 -18.37
N GLN A 107 1.18 -7.37 -17.77
CA GLN A 107 1.59 -8.73 -17.44
C GLN A 107 1.53 -9.66 -18.66
N GLY A 108 0.46 -9.53 -19.46
CA GLY A 108 0.23 -10.42 -20.60
C GLY A 108 1.03 -10.08 -21.84
N PHE A 109 1.52 -8.85 -21.97
CA PHE A 109 2.28 -8.42 -23.14
C PHE A 109 3.75 -8.19 -22.80
N GLY A 110 4.62 -8.54 -23.74
CA GLY A 110 6.06 -8.38 -23.60
C GLY A 110 6.81 -8.71 -24.88
N TRP A 111 8.10 -8.93 -24.74
CA TRP A 111 8.99 -9.30 -25.85
C TRP A 111 9.42 -10.75 -25.70
N GLU A 112 8.95 -11.59 -26.62
CA GLU A 112 9.36 -12.98 -26.70
C GLU A 112 9.85 -13.27 -28.12
N ASN A 113 11.01 -13.94 -28.25
CA ASN A 113 11.64 -14.25 -29.56
C ASN A 113 11.86 -13.04 -30.49
N GLY A 114 11.99 -11.82 -29.95
CA GLY A 114 12.19 -10.59 -30.72
C GLY A 114 10.92 -9.97 -31.30
N ALA A 115 9.74 -10.54 -31.01
CA ALA A 115 8.45 -9.99 -31.37
C ALA A 115 7.70 -9.51 -30.13
N PHE A 116 6.94 -8.42 -30.29
CA PHE A 116 6.04 -7.93 -29.23
C PHE A 116 4.71 -8.66 -29.36
N GLY A 117 4.29 -9.33 -28.30
CA GLY A 117 3.06 -10.12 -28.30
C GLY A 117 2.67 -10.57 -26.89
N LEU A 118 1.73 -11.51 -26.85
CA LEU A 118 1.39 -12.20 -25.62
C LEU A 118 2.57 -13.08 -25.20
N VAL A 119 2.99 -12.97 -23.95
CA VAL A 119 4.09 -13.75 -23.37
C VAL A 119 3.56 -14.78 -22.38
N GLU A 120 4.11 -15.98 -22.47
CA GLU A 120 3.81 -17.06 -21.52
C GLU A 120 4.69 -16.95 -20.27
N ASP A 121 5.95 -16.51 -20.45
CA ASP A 121 6.86 -16.28 -19.33
C ASP A 121 6.79 -14.84 -18.85
N MET A 122 6.35 -14.67 -17.61
CA MET A 122 6.19 -13.37 -16.97
C MET A 122 7.51 -12.57 -16.84
N ASN A 123 8.66 -13.25 -16.85
CA ASN A 123 9.96 -12.57 -16.88
C ASN A 123 10.18 -11.73 -18.15
N ASN A 124 9.51 -12.06 -19.24
CA ASN A 124 9.57 -11.36 -20.52
C ASN A 124 8.49 -10.28 -20.68
N SER A 125 7.64 -10.08 -19.67
CA SER A 125 6.56 -9.10 -19.71
C SER A 125 7.09 -7.66 -19.62
N VAL A 126 6.29 -6.73 -20.15
CA VAL A 126 6.54 -5.29 -20.00
C VAL A 126 6.64 -4.91 -18.52
N LEU A 127 5.83 -5.55 -17.69
CA LEU A 127 5.84 -5.32 -16.25
C LEU A 127 7.17 -5.73 -15.61
N ALA A 128 7.74 -6.87 -15.99
CA ALA A 128 9.05 -7.31 -15.52
C ALA A 128 10.17 -6.38 -16.00
N ALA A 129 10.10 -5.89 -17.24
CA ALA A 129 11.06 -4.92 -17.77
C ALA A 129 11.03 -3.60 -16.98
N ILE A 130 9.84 -3.06 -16.71
CA ILE A 130 9.67 -1.84 -15.88
C ILE A 130 10.16 -2.13 -14.45
N GLY A 131 9.78 -3.27 -13.88
CA GLY A 131 10.19 -3.68 -12.54
C GLY A 131 11.71 -3.76 -12.41
N SER A 132 12.38 -4.36 -13.38
CA SER A 132 13.85 -4.47 -13.43
C SER A 132 14.53 -3.10 -13.58
N ALA A 133 13.99 -2.24 -14.43
CA ALA A 133 14.52 -0.90 -14.63
C ALA A 133 14.43 -0.01 -13.38
N VAL A 134 13.45 -0.25 -12.51
CA VAL A 134 13.23 0.52 -11.27
C VAL A 134 13.85 -0.17 -10.05
N ALA A 135 14.16 -1.47 -10.16
CA ALA A 135 14.65 -2.29 -9.03
C ALA A 135 15.93 -1.72 -8.37
N PHE A 136 16.77 -1.01 -9.13
CA PHE A 136 17.99 -0.38 -8.58
C PHE A 136 17.70 0.62 -7.47
N ILE A 137 16.53 1.28 -7.48
CA ILE A 137 16.12 2.25 -6.45
C ILE A 137 15.95 1.53 -5.10
N PHE A 138 15.51 0.27 -5.12
CA PHE A 138 15.26 -0.53 -3.93
C PHE A 138 16.45 -1.39 -3.50
N ALA A 139 17.52 -1.42 -4.31
CA ALA A 139 18.74 -2.15 -3.98
C ALA A 139 19.36 -1.74 -2.63
N PRO A 140 19.45 -0.44 -2.26
CA PRO A 140 19.95 -0.02 -0.96
C PRO A 140 19.10 -0.50 0.22
N LEU A 141 17.83 -0.81 -0.02
CA LEU A 141 16.89 -1.31 0.99
C LEU A 141 16.95 -2.84 1.16
N GLY A 142 17.78 -3.52 0.35
CA GLY A 142 18.00 -4.95 0.41
C GLY A 142 16.97 -5.82 -0.34
N PHE A 143 16.02 -5.23 -1.04
CA PHE A 143 15.02 -5.94 -1.85
C PHE A 143 14.95 -5.44 -3.31
N GLY A 144 16.11 -5.12 -3.90
CA GLY A 144 16.25 -4.65 -5.28
C GLY A 144 16.02 -5.74 -6.33
N ASN A 145 15.05 -6.62 -6.17
CA ASN A 145 14.64 -7.57 -7.19
C ASN A 145 13.39 -7.08 -7.93
N TRP A 146 13.21 -7.53 -9.17
CA TRP A 146 12.11 -7.07 -10.00
C TRP A 146 10.74 -7.49 -9.45
N ARG A 147 10.63 -8.67 -8.80
CA ARG A 147 9.38 -9.15 -8.19
C ARG A 147 8.95 -8.24 -7.04
N ALA A 148 9.87 -7.88 -6.14
CA ALA A 148 9.59 -6.93 -5.06
C ALA A 148 9.17 -5.58 -5.62
N THR A 149 9.85 -5.09 -6.66
CA THR A 149 9.53 -3.81 -7.30
C THR A 149 8.14 -3.81 -7.90
N VAL A 150 7.78 -4.86 -8.62
CA VAL A 150 6.43 -5.04 -9.17
C VAL A 150 5.40 -5.08 -8.04
N ALA A 151 5.65 -5.84 -6.97
CA ALA A 151 4.76 -5.92 -5.81
C ALA A 151 4.58 -4.55 -5.11
N VAL A 152 5.62 -3.73 -5.02
CA VAL A 152 5.54 -2.36 -4.52
C VAL A 152 4.68 -1.49 -5.43
N VAL A 153 4.91 -1.54 -6.74
CA VAL A 153 4.16 -0.74 -7.72
C VAL A 153 2.68 -1.12 -7.72
N THR A 154 2.36 -2.41 -7.73
CA THR A 154 0.98 -2.89 -7.63
C THR A 154 0.35 -2.51 -6.29
N GLY A 155 1.13 -2.53 -5.20
CA GLY A 155 0.73 -2.08 -3.88
C GLY A 155 0.41 -0.58 -3.79
N LEU A 156 0.93 0.27 -4.68
CA LEU A 156 0.50 1.67 -4.77
C LEU A 156 -0.93 1.79 -5.33
N ILE A 157 -1.34 0.86 -6.17
CA ILE A 157 -2.69 0.82 -6.71
C ILE A 157 -3.65 0.36 -5.62
N ALA A 158 -3.39 -0.83 -5.07
CA ALA A 158 -4.17 -1.43 -3.99
C ALA A 158 -3.24 -2.30 -3.12
N LYS A 159 -3.10 -1.97 -1.85
CA LYS A 159 -2.16 -2.67 -0.94
C LYS A 159 -2.52 -4.14 -0.74
N GLU A 160 -3.80 -4.47 -0.76
CA GLU A 160 -4.30 -5.85 -0.68
C GLU A 160 -3.84 -6.73 -1.86
N ASN A 161 -3.55 -6.13 -3.01
CA ASN A 161 -3.13 -6.88 -4.19
C ASN A 161 -1.66 -7.34 -4.14
N VAL A 162 -0.88 -6.90 -3.16
CA VAL A 162 0.54 -7.28 -3.05
C VAL A 162 0.70 -8.79 -2.92
N VAL A 163 -0.10 -9.44 -2.06
CA VAL A 163 -0.05 -10.90 -1.84
C VAL A 163 -0.47 -11.64 -3.12
N ALA A 164 -1.58 -11.22 -3.73
CA ALA A 164 -2.03 -11.80 -5.00
C ALA A 164 -0.98 -11.62 -6.12
N THR A 165 -0.31 -10.46 -6.16
CA THR A 165 0.79 -10.21 -7.12
C THR A 165 1.93 -11.19 -6.89
N PHE A 166 2.35 -11.44 -5.66
CA PHE A 166 3.36 -12.46 -5.39
C PHE A 166 2.92 -13.84 -5.85
N GLY A 167 1.65 -14.24 -5.61
CA GLY A 167 1.13 -15.50 -6.13
C GLY A 167 1.28 -15.63 -7.64
N VAL A 168 0.91 -14.60 -8.37
CA VAL A 168 1.08 -14.57 -9.83
C VAL A 168 2.57 -14.60 -10.22
N LEU A 169 3.43 -13.81 -9.56
CA LEU A 169 4.86 -13.73 -9.86
C LEU A 169 5.63 -15.03 -9.53
N TYR A 170 5.08 -15.88 -8.67
CA TYR A 170 5.61 -17.22 -8.38
C TYR A 170 4.90 -18.33 -9.13
N ASN A 171 4.08 -17.98 -10.14
CA ASN A 171 3.28 -18.93 -10.94
C ASN A 171 2.46 -19.92 -10.09
N PHE A 172 1.92 -19.45 -8.97
CA PHE A 172 1.06 -20.25 -8.13
C PHE A 172 -0.32 -20.39 -8.76
N ALA A 173 -0.70 -21.61 -9.13
CA ALA A 173 -1.93 -21.90 -9.87
C ALA A 173 -3.17 -22.15 -8.96
N GLY A 174 -3.02 -22.04 -7.64
CA GLY A 174 -4.09 -22.28 -6.66
C GLY A 174 -4.77 -20.99 -6.19
N GLU A 175 -5.80 -21.15 -5.36
CA GLU A 175 -6.37 -20.04 -4.61
C GLU A 175 -5.41 -19.67 -3.46
N LEU A 176 -5.15 -18.38 -3.31
CA LEU A 176 -4.33 -17.86 -2.22
C LEU A 176 -5.19 -17.47 -1.04
N SER A 177 -4.76 -17.84 0.15
CA SER A 177 -5.28 -17.27 1.39
C SER A 177 -4.96 -15.77 1.48
N GLU A 178 -5.66 -15.05 2.34
CA GLU A 178 -5.45 -13.60 2.55
C GLU A 178 -3.99 -13.28 2.93
N ASN A 179 -3.33 -14.17 3.67
CA ASN A 179 -1.94 -14.03 4.10
C ASN A 179 -0.93 -14.71 3.16
N GLY A 180 -1.37 -15.39 2.11
CA GLY A 180 -0.53 -16.08 1.15
C GLY A 180 0.25 -17.26 1.73
N ASP A 181 -0.36 -18.04 2.64
CA ASP A 181 0.30 -19.14 3.34
C ASP A 181 0.92 -20.15 2.37
N GLU A 182 0.30 -20.33 1.23
CA GLU A 182 0.69 -21.28 0.18
C GLU A 182 2.01 -20.90 -0.51
N ILE A 183 2.36 -19.62 -0.50
CA ILE A 183 3.59 -19.12 -1.17
C ILE A 183 4.71 -18.78 -0.19
N TRP A 184 4.56 -18.99 1.10
CA TRP A 184 5.57 -18.65 2.10
C TRP A 184 6.93 -19.27 1.79
N ALA A 185 6.96 -20.54 1.40
CA ALA A 185 8.21 -21.24 1.07
C ALA A 185 8.92 -20.64 -0.15
N LEU A 186 8.15 -20.13 -1.12
CA LEU A 186 8.70 -19.49 -2.33
C LEU A 186 9.26 -18.10 -2.01
N VAL A 187 8.52 -17.32 -1.23
CA VAL A 187 8.99 -16.01 -0.76
C VAL A 187 10.25 -16.14 0.09
N ALA A 188 10.31 -17.15 0.97
CA ALA A 188 11.46 -17.38 1.82
C ALA A 188 12.76 -17.72 1.05
N GLN A 189 12.67 -18.19 -0.19
CA GLN A 189 13.85 -18.45 -1.04
C GLN A 189 14.45 -17.17 -1.63
N ASP A 190 13.62 -16.18 -1.94
CA ASP A 190 14.05 -14.94 -2.60
C ASP A 190 14.45 -13.83 -1.61
N TYR A 191 14.07 -13.95 -0.34
CA TYR A 191 14.29 -12.92 0.66
C TYR A 191 15.06 -13.45 1.87
N THR A 192 15.99 -12.65 2.37
CA THR A 192 16.54 -12.83 3.72
C THR A 192 15.59 -12.22 4.75
N ALA A 193 15.69 -12.61 6.02
CA ALA A 193 14.88 -12.04 7.09
C ALA A 193 14.97 -10.49 7.15
N ILE A 194 16.17 -9.95 6.91
CA ILE A 194 16.41 -8.49 6.92
C ILE A 194 15.75 -7.82 5.72
N SER A 195 15.91 -8.38 4.51
CA SER A 195 15.32 -7.78 3.30
C SER A 195 13.81 -7.85 3.29
N ALA A 196 13.23 -8.94 3.79
CA ALA A 196 11.79 -9.08 3.94
C ALA A 196 11.20 -8.11 4.98
N TYR A 197 11.89 -7.96 6.12
CA TYR A 197 11.50 -6.99 7.13
C TYR A 197 11.58 -5.55 6.59
N SER A 198 12.65 -5.24 5.84
CA SER A 198 12.79 -3.96 5.14
C SER A 198 11.66 -3.72 4.14
N PHE A 199 11.31 -4.72 3.33
CA PHE A 199 10.18 -4.67 2.40
C PHE A 199 8.86 -4.42 3.14
N MET A 200 8.61 -5.10 4.25
CA MET A 200 7.42 -4.92 5.09
C MET A 200 7.34 -3.47 5.61
N ILE A 201 8.43 -2.97 6.22
CA ILE A 201 8.47 -1.60 6.75
C ILE A 201 8.34 -0.57 5.64
N PHE A 202 8.98 -0.78 4.49
CA PHE A 202 8.82 0.09 3.34
C PHE A 202 7.35 0.17 2.91
N ASN A 203 6.67 -0.96 2.74
CA ASN A 203 5.24 -0.99 2.37
C ASN A 203 4.33 -0.37 3.44
N LEU A 204 4.76 -0.42 4.70
CA LEU A 204 4.06 0.23 5.80
C LEU A 204 4.17 1.76 5.71
N LEU A 205 5.37 2.28 5.47
CA LEU A 205 5.67 3.73 5.54
C LEU A 205 5.59 4.45 4.19
N CYS A 206 5.64 3.72 3.06
CA CYS A 206 5.55 4.33 1.74
C CYS A 206 4.17 4.94 1.47
N ALA A 207 4.10 5.72 0.39
CA ALA A 207 2.89 6.38 -0.07
C ALA A 207 1.66 5.43 -0.05
N PRO A 208 0.50 5.93 0.37
CA PRO A 208 -0.72 5.13 0.45
C PRO A 208 -1.22 4.76 -0.95
N CYS A 209 -2.19 3.83 -1.00
CA CYS A 209 -2.84 3.44 -2.25
C CYS A 209 -3.60 4.62 -2.89
N PHE A 210 -3.88 4.52 -4.19
CA PHE A 210 -4.57 5.58 -4.94
C PHE A 210 -5.91 5.98 -4.34
N ALA A 211 -6.64 5.05 -3.73
CA ALA A 211 -7.90 5.35 -3.05
C ALA A 211 -7.67 6.32 -1.88
N ALA A 212 -6.65 6.07 -1.07
CA ALA A 212 -6.29 6.94 0.04
C ALA A 212 -5.67 8.27 -0.44
N MET A 213 -4.88 8.27 -1.52
CA MET A 213 -4.40 9.52 -2.15
C MET A 213 -5.56 10.39 -2.63
N GLY A 214 -6.60 9.77 -3.19
CA GLY A 214 -7.83 10.47 -3.58
C GLY A 214 -8.57 11.09 -2.40
N ALA A 215 -8.57 10.42 -1.24
CA ALA A 215 -9.13 10.96 -0.01
C ALA A 215 -8.29 12.14 0.52
N ILE A 216 -6.96 11.99 0.56
CA ILE A 216 -6.03 13.06 0.95
C ILE A 216 -6.22 14.30 0.08
N LYS A 217 -6.33 14.11 -1.24
CA LYS A 217 -6.58 15.22 -2.18
C LYS A 217 -7.86 15.98 -1.86
N ARG A 218 -8.91 15.27 -1.49
CA ARG A 218 -10.19 15.90 -1.12
C ARG A 218 -10.10 16.67 0.18
N GLU A 219 -9.48 16.08 1.20
CA GLU A 219 -9.35 16.72 2.53
C GLU A 219 -8.39 17.91 2.51
N MET A 220 -7.32 17.83 1.73
CA MET A 220 -6.36 18.92 1.57
C MET A 220 -6.91 20.09 0.75
N ASN A 221 -7.82 19.83 -0.18
CA ASN A 221 -8.41 20.81 -1.10
C ASN A 221 -7.41 21.78 -1.76
N ASN A 222 -6.16 21.35 -1.88
CA ASN A 222 -5.07 22.12 -2.46
C ASN A 222 -4.05 21.18 -3.10
N ALA A 223 -3.81 21.34 -4.41
CA ALA A 223 -2.96 20.44 -5.17
C ALA A 223 -1.49 20.46 -4.70
N ARG A 224 -0.95 21.63 -4.33
CA ARG A 224 0.43 21.75 -3.86
C ARG A 224 0.63 21.01 -2.54
N TRP A 225 -0.28 21.16 -1.60
CA TRP A 225 -0.25 20.47 -0.31
C TRP A 225 -0.47 18.97 -0.46
N THR A 226 -1.35 18.57 -1.39
CA THR A 226 -1.57 17.15 -1.71
C THR A 226 -0.31 16.50 -2.25
N LEU A 227 0.35 17.14 -3.25
CA LEU A 227 1.60 16.62 -3.79
C LEU A 227 2.73 16.62 -2.74
N GLY A 228 2.80 17.66 -1.91
CA GLY A 228 3.75 17.71 -0.80
C GLY A 228 3.51 16.57 0.22
N ALA A 229 2.25 16.27 0.53
CA ALA A 229 1.90 15.18 1.44
C ALA A 229 2.25 13.81 0.86
N ILE A 230 1.94 13.57 -0.42
CA ILE A 230 2.26 12.31 -1.11
C ILE A 230 3.77 12.13 -1.28
N GLY A 231 4.48 13.20 -1.60
CA GLY A 231 5.95 13.15 -1.75
C GLY A 231 6.72 13.06 -0.42
N TYR A 232 6.06 13.38 0.71
CA TYR A 232 6.63 13.21 2.04
C TYR A 232 6.51 11.75 2.53
N MET A 233 5.51 11.02 2.11
CA MET A 233 5.25 9.60 2.43
C MET A 233 5.96 8.67 1.47
#